data_4c0384e10c2317defc7f395744630fed
#
_entry.id   4c0384e10c2317defc7f395744630fed
#
_cell.length_a   1.000
_cell.length_b   1.000
_cell.length_c   1.000
_cell.angle_alpha   90.00
_cell.angle_beta   90.00
_cell.angle_gamma   90.00
#
_symmetry.space_group_name_H-M   'P 1'
#
loop_
_entity.id
_entity.type
_entity.pdbx_description
1 polymer ?
#
loop_
_entity_poly.entity_id
_entity_poly.type
_entity_poly.pdbx_seq_one_letter_code
_entity_poly.pdbx_strand_id
1 'polypeptide(L)'
;AAALALKSGNVCVLRSGKEAFRSANAIVDALRSGLKSVGVTENAVNLVQDTSRESAAALMTANGYIDLLIPRGGAGLINACVSTATVPCIATGTGICHVYVEKSADLNMALNIVENAKTSRPSVCNAEEVLLVDKAIAPTFLPMLYKRLVTDRERAVELRLDETAAAIIPGKKAGEKDFDTEFLDYILAVKCVEDVKEAVAHIAAHSTGHSEAIVTRSPEAERYFTANVDSAAVYVNASTRFTDGGEFGLGCEMGISTQ
;
A
#
# COMPACT_ATOMS: atom_id res chain seq x y z
N ALA A 1 9.98 -14.32 -0.32
CA ALA A 1 9.03 -15.33 -0.85
C ALA A 1 9.48 -16.75 -0.46
N ALA A 2 10.67 -17.24 -0.89
CA ALA A 2 11.08 -18.63 -0.68
C ALA A 2 11.05 -19.07 0.79
N ALA A 3 11.58 -18.27 1.72
CA ALA A 3 11.59 -18.62 3.15
C ALA A 3 10.18 -18.78 3.73
N LEU A 4 9.24 -17.91 3.35
CA LEU A 4 7.85 -18.02 3.80
C LEU A 4 7.15 -19.25 3.21
N ALA A 5 7.36 -19.53 1.92
CA ALA A 5 6.83 -20.73 1.28
C ALA A 5 7.34 -22.01 1.96
N LEU A 6 8.65 -22.11 2.17
CA LEU A 6 9.26 -23.26 2.84
C LEU A 6 8.77 -23.42 4.28
N LYS A 7 8.70 -22.32 5.04
CA LYS A 7 8.24 -22.36 6.45
C LYS A 7 6.78 -22.81 6.58
N SER A 8 5.96 -22.54 5.56
CA SER A 8 4.55 -22.98 5.50
C SER A 8 4.37 -24.33 4.79
N GLY A 9 5.47 -25.04 4.45
CA GLY A 9 5.41 -26.37 3.84
C GLY A 9 5.11 -26.38 2.35
N ASN A 10 5.28 -25.24 1.66
CA ASN A 10 4.99 -25.10 0.25
C ASN A 10 6.26 -25.16 -0.62
N VAL A 11 6.13 -25.69 -1.81
CA VAL A 11 7.13 -25.54 -2.89
C VAL A 11 7.00 -24.14 -3.49
N CYS A 12 8.14 -23.51 -3.75
CA CYS A 12 8.20 -22.18 -4.34
C CYS A 12 8.77 -22.22 -5.76
N VAL A 13 7.97 -21.80 -6.73
CA VAL A 13 8.43 -21.59 -8.11
C VAL A 13 8.56 -20.09 -8.33
N LEU A 14 9.79 -19.64 -8.50
CA LEU A 14 10.13 -18.23 -8.71
C LEU A 14 10.26 -17.92 -10.19
N ARG A 15 9.83 -16.73 -10.59
CA ARG A 15 10.09 -16.17 -11.92
C ARG A 15 10.57 -14.74 -11.75
N SER A 16 11.76 -14.42 -12.25
CA SER A 16 12.31 -13.06 -12.18
C SER A 16 12.19 -12.32 -13.52
N GLY A 17 12.27 -10.99 -13.47
CA GLY A 17 12.50 -10.18 -14.65
C GLY A 17 13.87 -10.48 -15.28
N LYS A 18 14.02 -10.17 -16.57
CA LYS A 18 15.25 -10.40 -17.35
C LYS A 18 16.46 -9.68 -16.73
N GLU A 19 16.25 -8.47 -16.24
CA GLU A 19 17.26 -7.60 -15.62
C GLU A 19 17.83 -8.18 -14.33
N ALA A 20 17.03 -8.89 -13.54
CA ALA A 20 17.43 -9.47 -12.25
C ALA A 20 17.77 -10.97 -12.33
N PHE A 21 17.69 -11.58 -13.53
CA PHE A 21 17.76 -13.05 -13.70
C PHE A 21 19.07 -13.65 -13.18
N ARG A 22 20.22 -13.03 -13.45
CA ARG A 22 21.52 -13.53 -12.97
C ARG A 22 21.61 -13.55 -11.45
N SER A 23 21.14 -12.48 -10.80
CA SER A 23 21.10 -12.40 -9.33
C SER A 23 20.11 -13.40 -8.74
N ALA A 24 18.93 -13.57 -9.38
CA ALA A 24 17.93 -14.55 -8.97
C ALA A 24 18.48 -15.99 -9.03
N ASN A 25 19.21 -16.37 -10.09
CA ASN A 25 19.87 -17.67 -10.18
C ASN A 25 20.85 -17.88 -9.04
N ALA A 26 21.78 -16.95 -8.81
CA ALA A 26 22.78 -17.07 -7.75
C ALA A 26 22.15 -17.23 -6.35
N ILE A 27 21.05 -16.50 -6.10
CA ILE A 27 20.31 -16.60 -4.83
C ILE A 27 19.62 -17.97 -4.71
N VAL A 28 18.96 -18.43 -5.78
CA VAL A 28 18.27 -19.73 -5.77
C VAL A 28 19.26 -20.88 -5.63
N ASP A 29 20.42 -20.83 -6.32
CA ASP A 29 21.48 -21.84 -6.18
C ASP A 29 22.00 -21.92 -4.74
N ALA A 30 22.20 -20.78 -4.08
CA ALA A 30 22.59 -20.72 -2.67
C ALA A 30 21.51 -21.32 -1.75
N LEU A 31 20.22 -21.00 -1.99
CA LEU A 31 19.10 -21.58 -1.24
C LEU A 31 19.01 -23.10 -1.43
N ARG A 32 19.12 -23.59 -2.65
CA ARG A 32 19.10 -25.03 -2.96
C ARG A 32 20.26 -25.77 -2.33
N SER A 33 21.45 -25.19 -2.36
CA SER A 33 22.63 -25.73 -1.69
C SER A 33 22.42 -25.83 -0.17
N GLY A 34 21.83 -24.79 0.44
CA GLY A 34 21.46 -24.80 1.86
C GLY A 34 20.43 -25.89 2.19
N LEU A 35 19.39 -26.05 1.38
CA LEU A 35 18.39 -27.12 1.56
C LEU A 35 19.03 -28.50 1.52
N LYS A 36 19.87 -28.74 0.53
CA LYS A 36 20.60 -30.02 0.38
C LYS A 36 21.47 -30.33 1.57
N SER A 37 22.17 -29.34 2.15
CA SER A 37 23.07 -29.53 3.29
C SER A 37 22.36 -30.01 4.57
N VAL A 38 21.03 -29.78 4.65
CA VAL A 38 20.18 -30.20 5.77
C VAL A 38 19.23 -31.35 5.41
N GLY A 39 19.45 -32.02 4.26
CA GLY A 39 18.66 -33.18 3.84
C GLY A 39 17.26 -32.84 3.28
N VAL A 40 16.99 -31.56 2.97
CA VAL A 40 15.74 -31.13 2.33
C VAL A 40 15.94 -31.13 0.83
N THR A 41 14.90 -31.51 0.07
CA THR A 41 14.97 -31.54 -1.39
C THR A 41 15.25 -30.16 -1.98
N GLU A 42 16.18 -30.09 -2.91
CA GLU A 42 16.49 -28.88 -3.67
C GLU A 42 15.28 -28.39 -4.52
N ASN A 43 14.37 -29.32 -4.86
CA ASN A 43 13.17 -29.01 -5.66
C ASN A 43 12.10 -28.23 -4.86
N ALA A 44 12.30 -28.00 -3.58
CA ALA A 44 11.43 -27.14 -2.80
C ALA A 44 11.52 -25.65 -3.20
N VAL A 45 12.62 -25.23 -3.87
CA VAL A 45 12.77 -23.89 -4.45
C VAL A 45 13.25 -24.02 -5.89
N ASN A 46 12.47 -23.49 -6.82
CA ASN A 46 12.73 -23.52 -8.24
C ASN A 46 12.74 -22.12 -8.85
N LEU A 47 13.50 -21.94 -9.93
CA LEU A 47 13.49 -20.71 -10.73
C LEU A 47 13.23 -21.07 -12.18
N VAL A 48 12.22 -20.42 -12.77
CA VAL A 48 11.93 -20.54 -14.20
C VAL A 48 13.08 -19.93 -14.97
N GLN A 49 13.69 -20.71 -15.88
CA GLN A 49 14.87 -20.30 -16.63
C GLN A 49 14.52 -19.41 -17.83
N ASP A 50 13.33 -19.55 -18.37
CA ASP A 50 12.83 -18.70 -19.45
C ASP A 50 12.27 -17.39 -18.88
N THR A 51 12.87 -16.27 -19.29
CA THR A 51 12.47 -14.92 -18.88
C THR A 51 11.52 -14.23 -19.86
N SER A 52 11.03 -14.95 -20.87
CA SER A 52 10.09 -14.45 -21.87
C SER A 52 8.72 -14.08 -21.27
N ARG A 53 7.92 -13.34 -22.02
CA ARG A 53 6.52 -13.06 -21.62
C ARG A 53 5.65 -14.30 -21.74
N GLU A 54 5.97 -15.17 -22.67
CA GLU A 54 5.32 -16.46 -22.91
C GLU A 54 5.44 -17.37 -21.68
N SER A 55 6.61 -17.42 -21.03
CA SER A 55 6.80 -18.17 -19.79
C SER A 55 5.96 -17.64 -18.64
N ALA A 56 5.79 -16.31 -18.55
CA ALA A 56 4.90 -15.71 -17.56
C ALA A 56 3.43 -16.08 -17.81
N ALA A 57 2.98 -16.02 -19.05
CA ALA A 57 1.63 -16.41 -19.43
C ALA A 57 1.37 -17.91 -19.18
N ALA A 58 2.35 -18.76 -19.45
CA ALA A 58 2.27 -20.20 -19.16
C ALA A 58 2.09 -20.47 -17.64
N LEU A 59 2.78 -19.73 -16.77
CA LEU A 59 2.58 -19.84 -15.32
C LEU A 59 1.17 -19.41 -14.88
N MET A 60 0.62 -18.35 -15.49
CA MET A 60 -0.73 -17.84 -15.18
C MET A 60 -1.82 -18.87 -15.48
N THR A 61 -1.57 -19.81 -16.39
CA THR A 61 -2.53 -20.82 -16.85
C THR A 61 -2.14 -22.26 -16.50
N ALA A 62 -1.11 -22.45 -15.65
CA ALA A 62 -0.57 -23.75 -15.27
C ALA A 62 -1.44 -24.49 -14.23
N ASN A 63 -2.73 -24.65 -14.53
CA ASN A 63 -3.66 -25.36 -13.65
C ASN A 63 -3.22 -26.83 -13.45
N GLY A 64 -3.30 -27.29 -12.20
CA GLY A 64 -2.87 -28.64 -11.81
C GLY A 64 -1.36 -28.77 -11.56
N TYR A 65 -0.58 -27.72 -11.84
CA TYR A 65 0.85 -27.63 -11.52
C TYR A 65 1.15 -26.51 -10.53
N ILE A 66 0.38 -25.43 -10.56
CA ILE A 66 0.50 -24.25 -9.67
C ILE A 66 -0.83 -24.06 -8.95
N ASP A 67 -0.80 -24.03 -7.62
CA ASP A 67 -1.98 -23.86 -6.79
C ASP A 67 -2.30 -22.38 -6.56
N LEU A 68 -1.27 -21.53 -6.48
CA LEU A 68 -1.40 -20.10 -6.17
C LEU A 68 -0.33 -19.27 -6.88
N LEU A 69 -0.76 -18.20 -7.51
CA LEU A 69 0.07 -17.19 -8.14
C LEU A 69 0.14 -15.93 -7.27
N ILE A 70 1.35 -15.47 -6.96
CA ILE A 70 1.58 -14.23 -6.20
C ILE A 70 2.43 -13.29 -7.08
N PRO A 71 1.81 -12.46 -7.93
CA PRO A 71 2.55 -11.56 -8.78
C PRO A 71 3.18 -10.42 -7.98
N ARG A 72 4.42 -10.07 -8.31
CA ARG A 72 5.16 -8.95 -7.76
C ARG A 72 5.74 -8.11 -8.89
N GLY A 73 5.28 -6.87 -9.03
CA GLY A 73 5.71 -5.98 -10.11
C GLY A 73 4.81 -4.77 -10.25
N GLY A 74 4.99 -4.01 -11.31
CA GLY A 74 4.15 -2.84 -11.61
C GLY A 74 2.74 -3.21 -12.07
N ALA A 75 1.85 -2.20 -12.10
CA ALA A 75 0.43 -2.34 -12.41
C ALA A 75 0.13 -3.16 -13.69
N GLY A 76 0.97 -3.02 -14.73
CA GLY A 76 0.80 -3.79 -15.98
C GLY A 76 0.90 -5.31 -15.79
N LEU A 77 1.81 -5.80 -14.93
CA LEU A 77 1.91 -7.24 -14.62
C LEU A 77 0.71 -7.68 -13.78
N ILE A 78 0.36 -6.91 -12.77
CA ILE A 78 -0.77 -7.23 -11.88
C ILE A 78 -2.07 -7.31 -12.70
N ASN A 79 -2.35 -6.32 -13.54
CA ASN A 79 -3.52 -6.31 -14.41
C ASN A 79 -3.53 -7.50 -15.39
N ALA A 80 -2.37 -7.87 -15.97
CA ALA A 80 -2.27 -9.06 -16.80
C ALA A 80 -2.60 -10.33 -16.01
N CYS A 81 -2.10 -10.48 -14.79
CA CYS A 81 -2.42 -11.63 -13.94
C CYS A 81 -3.92 -11.68 -13.62
N VAL A 82 -4.50 -10.59 -13.17
CA VAL A 82 -5.93 -10.53 -12.79
C VAL A 82 -6.84 -10.84 -14.00
N SER A 83 -6.48 -10.36 -15.20
CA SER A 83 -7.33 -10.51 -16.40
C SER A 83 -7.15 -11.85 -17.13
N THR A 84 -6.01 -12.52 -16.99
CA THR A 84 -5.69 -13.71 -17.81
C THR A 84 -5.37 -14.97 -17.01
N ALA A 85 -5.05 -14.87 -15.71
CA ALA A 85 -4.74 -16.05 -14.92
C ALA A 85 -5.98 -16.93 -14.73
N THR A 86 -5.79 -18.23 -14.92
CA THR A 86 -6.77 -19.27 -14.57
C THR A 86 -6.36 -19.99 -13.28
N VAL A 87 -5.11 -19.83 -12.86
CA VAL A 87 -4.61 -20.21 -11.53
C VAL A 87 -5.06 -19.16 -10.54
N PRO A 88 -5.54 -19.53 -9.33
CA PRO A 88 -5.84 -18.57 -8.27
C PRO A 88 -4.70 -17.57 -8.05
N CYS A 89 -5.02 -16.28 -7.99
CA CYS A 89 -4.02 -15.21 -7.95
C CYS A 89 -4.29 -14.28 -6.76
N ILE A 90 -3.28 -14.02 -5.94
CA ILE A 90 -3.34 -12.95 -4.93
C ILE A 90 -2.84 -11.67 -5.58
N ALA A 91 -3.76 -10.80 -6.00
CA ALA A 91 -3.39 -9.51 -6.58
C ALA A 91 -2.93 -8.55 -5.48
N THR A 92 -1.70 -8.08 -5.62
CA THR A 92 -1.18 -6.97 -4.82
C THR A 92 -1.24 -5.72 -5.69
N GLY A 93 -2.15 -4.79 -5.38
CA GLY A 93 -2.34 -3.57 -6.16
C GLY A 93 -1.39 -2.45 -5.79
N THR A 94 -1.61 -1.28 -6.40
CA THR A 94 -1.07 0.01 -5.95
C THR A 94 -1.75 0.41 -4.64
N GLY A 95 -1.08 1.21 -3.81
CA GLY A 95 -1.61 1.68 -2.53
C GLY A 95 -1.96 3.16 -2.57
N ILE A 96 -3.22 3.51 -2.85
CA ILE A 96 -3.71 4.89 -2.67
C ILE A 96 -4.39 4.95 -1.30
N CYS A 97 -3.56 5.04 -0.25
CA CYS A 97 -4.04 5.02 1.12
C CYS A 97 -4.50 6.41 1.58
N HIS A 98 -5.59 6.44 2.36
CA HIS A 98 -6.17 7.68 2.87
C HIS A 98 -6.05 7.76 4.38
N VAL A 99 -5.82 8.97 4.88
CA VAL A 99 -6.05 9.31 6.29
C VAL A 99 -7.12 10.39 6.36
N TYR A 100 -8.18 10.15 7.13
CA TYR A 100 -9.22 11.12 7.40
C TYR A 100 -9.09 11.70 8.80
N VAL A 101 -8.94 13.02 8.91
CA VAL A 101 -8.92 13.76 10.18
C VAL A 101 -10.29 14.35 10.43
N GLU A 102 -11.04 13.71 11.32
CA GLU A 102 -12.40 14.09 11.70
C GLU A 102 -12.40 15.27 12.68
N LYS A 103 -13.46 16.06 12.71
CA LYS A 103 -13.57 17.32 13.49
C LYS A 103 -13.29 17.18 14.99
N SER A 104 -13.50 16.01 15.60
CA SER A 104 -13.22 15.75 17.01
C SER A 104 -11.79 15.26 17.29
N ALA A 105 -10.96 15.12 16.24
CA ALA A 105 -9.62 14.56 16.33
C ALA A 105 -8.73 15.36 17.31
N ASP A 106 -7.82 14.65 17.97
CA ASP A 106 -6.65 15.28 18.57
C ASP A 106 -5.70 15.74 17.46
N LEU A 107 -5.54 17.03 17.29
CA LEU A 107 -4.77 17.59 16.18
C LEU A 107 -3.27 17.24 16.24
N ASN A 108 -2.71 17.08 17.43
CA ASN A 108 -1.31 16.67 17.57
C ASN A 108 -1.14 15.18 17.21
N MET A 109 -2.06 14.33 17.63
CA MET A 109 -2.10 12.92 17.21
C MET A 109 -2.26 12.82 15.70
N ALA A 110 -3.18 13.59 15.11
CA ALA A 110 -3.39 13.62 13.66
C ALA A 110 -2.11 14.03 12.90
N LEU A 111 -1.42 15.07 13.35
CA LEU A 111 -0.14 15.48 12.76
C LEU A 111 0.91 14.37 12.81
N ASN A 112 1.05 13.68 13.94
CA ASN A 112 2.03 12.60 14.10
C ASN A 112 1.68 11.41 13.19
N ILE A 113 0.39 11.07 13.06
CA ILE A 113 -0.09 9.99 12.19
C ILE A 113 0.17 10.32 10.72
N VAL A 114 -0.24 11.50 10.24
CA VAL A 114 -0.05 11.94 8.86
C VAL A 114 1.44 12.06 8.52
N GLU A 115 2.25 12.65 9.41
CA GLU A 115 3.70 12.71 9.21
C GLU A 115 4.31 11.32 9.08
N ASN A 116 3.99 10.40 9.98
CA ASN A 116 4.47 9.02 9.91
C ASN A 116 3.97 8.32 8.64
N ALA A 117 2.67 8.41 8.34
CA ALA A 117 2.05 7.76 7.21
C ALA A 117 2.65 8.20 5.87
N LYS A 118 2.93 9.49 5.70
CA LYS A 118 3.50 10.02 4.44
C LYS A 118 5.02 9.95 4.37
N THR A 119 5.74 10.15 5.48
CA THR A 119 7.17 10.51 5.39
C THR A 119 8.12 9.45 5.92
N SER A 120 7.67 8.45 6.66
CA SER A 120 8.54 7.39 7.17
C SER A 120 9.14 6.55 6.04
N ARG A 121 8.36 6.24 5.01
CA ARG A 121 8.80 5.57 3.78
C ARG A 121 7.78 5.80 2.67
N PRO A 122 7.89 6.90 1.89
CA PRO A 122 6.85 7.28 0.93
C PRO A 122 6.73 6.34 -0.27
N SER A 123 7.74 5.51 -0.54
CA SER A 123 7.80 4.62 -1.72
C SER A 123 7.22 3.22 -1.48
N VAL A 124 6.33 3.05 -0.50
CA VAL A 124 5.66 1.78 -0.21
C VAL A 124 4.16 1.91 -0.31
N CYS A 125 3.50 0.79 -0.61
CA CYS A 125 2.06 0.74 -0.90
C CYS A 125 1.13 1.14 0.26
N ASN A 126 1.60 1.11 1.52
CA ASN A 126 0.83 1.55 2.68
C ASN A 126 1.17 2.98 3.14
N ALA A 127 1.99 3.72 2.36
CA ALA A 127 2.18 5.14 2.60
C ALA A 127 0.90 5.92 2.26
N GLU A 128 0.63 6.96 3.03
CA GLU A 128 -0.51 7.85 2.75
C GLU A 128 -0.30 8.62 1.45
N GLU A 129 -1.29 8.61 0.57
CA GLU A 129 -1.28 9.38 -0.67
C GLU A 129 -2.33 10.49 -0.67
N VAL A 130 -3.39 10.31 0.12
CA VAL A 130 -4.50 11.27 0.21
C VAL A 130 -4.83 11.56 1.68
N LEU A 131 -4.86 12.84 2.02
CA LEU A 131 -5.32 13.35 3.31
C LEU A 131 -6.70 13.99 3.13
N LEU A 132 -7.68 13.49 3.87
CA LEU A 132 -9.01 14.09 3.98
C LEU A 132 -9.12 14.83 5.32
N VAL A 133 -9.60 16.06 5.30
CA VAL A 133 -9.72 16.91 6.50
C VAL A 133 -11.15 17.43 6.61
N ASP A 134 -11.76 17.25 7.78
CA ASP A 134 -13.07 17.84 8.07
C ASP A 134 -13.00 19.38 7.94
N LYS A 135 -13.89 19.98 7.19
CA LYS A 135 -13.93 21.45 6.95
C LYS A 135 -13.98 22.25 8.23
N ALA A 136 -14.61 21.73 9.28
CA ALA A 136 -14.74 22.44 10.57
C ALA A 136 -13.38 22.69 11.24
N ILE A 137 -12.40 21.80 11.04
CA ILE A 137 -11.07 21.93 11.64
C ILE A 137 -9.99 22.36 10.66
N ALA A 138 -10.28 22.36 9.36
CA ALA A 138 -9.32 22.70 8.31
C ALA A 138 -8.59 24.04 8.56
N PRO A 139 -9.27 25.16 8.98
CA PRO A 139 -8.60 26.42 9.25
C PRO A 139 -7.54 26.34 10.35
N THR A 140 -7.69 25.40 11.30
CA THR A 140 -6.74 25.22 12.41
C THR A 140 -5.69 24.15 12.05
N PHE A 141 -6.12 23.01 11.49
CA PHE A 141 -5.25 21.87 11.26
C PHE A 141 -4.29 22.09 10.09
N LEU A 142 -4.77 22.63 8.96
CA LEU A 142 -3.95 22.77 7.75
C LEU A 142 -2.72 23.67 7.93
N PRO A 143 -2.77 24.82 8.64
CA PRO A 143 -1.57 25.60 8.94
C PRO A 143 -0.54 24.82 9.79
N MET A 144 -1.00 24.02 10.76
CA MET A 144 -0.13 23.15 11.56
C MET A 144 0.52 22.07 10.69
N LEU A 145 -0.27 21.45 9.79
CA LEU A 145 0.20 20.47 8.82
C LEU A 145 1.27 21.06 7.89
N TYR A 146 0.99 22.23 7.30
CA TYR A 146 1.92 22.93 6.43
C TYR A 146 3.26 23.23 7.13
N LYS A 147 3.18 23.71 8.35
CA LYS A 147 4.38 23.95 9.17
C LYS A 147 5.16 22.63 9.35
N ARG A 148 4.50 21.56 9.77
CA ARG A 148 5.10 20.24 10.06
C ARG A 148 5.69 19.56 8.82
N LEU A 149 4.98 19.56 7.68
CA LEU A 149 5.37 18.79 6.51
C LEU A 149 6.16 19.59 5.47
N VAL A 150 6.10 20.92 5.51
CA VAL A 150 6.74 21.77 4.51
C VAL A 150 7.82 22.65 5.11
N THR A 151 7.47 23.48 6.12
CA THR A 151 8.37 24.50 6.63
C THR A 151 9.47 23.94 7.53
N ASP A 152 9.14 23.03 8.43
CA ASP A 152 10.04 22.53 9.48
C ASP A 152 10.84 21.28 9.02
N ARG A 153 10.79 20.91 7.74
CA ARG A 153 11.47 19.73 7.20
C ARG A 153 12.58 20.07 6.23
N GLU A 154 13.69 19.35 6.31
CA GLU A 154 14.77 19.39 5.32
C GLU A 154 14.27 18.98 3.93
N ARG A 155 13.49 17.90 3.85
CA ARG A 155 12.80 17.49 2.63
C ARG A 155 11.30 17.75 2.76
N ALA A 156 10.87 18.87 2.19
CA ALA A 156 9.46 19.27 2.20
C ALA A 156 8.57 18.30 1.42
N VAL A 157 7.33 18.11 1.90
CA VAL A 157 6.28 17.40 1.17
C VAL A 157 5.58 18.38 0.24
N GLU A 158 5.49 18.05 -1.04
CA GLU A 158 4.66 18.79 -2.00
C GLU A 158 3.18 18.53 -1.70
N LEU A 159 2.44 19.57 -1.36
CA LEU A 159 1.00 19.47 -1.11
C LEU A 159 0.23 19.82 -2.38
N ARG A 160 -0.69 18.94 -2.79
CA ARG A 160 -1.65 19.13 -3.86
C ARG A 160 -3.04 19.31 -3.27
N LEU A 161 -3.55 20.52 -3.35
CA LEU A 161 -4.65 21.02 -2.54
C LEU A 161 -5.93 21.15 -3.37
N ASP A 162 -7.06 20.70 -2.82
CA ASP A 162 -8.36 21.10 -3.34
C ASP A 162 -8.61 22.62 -3.16
N GLU A 163 -9.70 23.14 -3.67
CA GLU A 163 -9.99 24.58 -3.62
C GLU A 163 -10.14 25.11 -2.20
N THR A 164 -10.71 24.30 -1.30
CA THR A 164 -10.91 24.70 0.11
C THR A 164 -9.58 24.75 0.86
N ALA A 165 -8.74 23.73 0.72
CA ALA A 165 -7.42 23.69 1.35
C ALA A 165 -6.49 24.77 0.77
N ALA A 166 -6.54 25.03 -0.54
CA ALA A 166 -5.75 26.08 -1.22
C ALA A 166 -6.11 27.50 -0.76
N ALA A 167 -7.32 27.71 -0.26
CA ALA A 167 -7.72 28.99 0.34
C ALA A 167 -7.12 29.21 1.74
N ILE A 168 -6.58 28.14 2.38
CA ILE A 168 -6.09 28.19 3.76
C ILE A 168 -4.57 28.16 3.81
N ILE A 169 -3.93 27.30 3.00
CA ILE A 169 -2.47 27.10 2.99
C ILE A 169 -1.88 27.16 1.59
N PRO A 170 -0.59 27.53 1.44
CA PRO A 170 0.09 27.47 0.14
C PRO A 170 0.29 26.02 -0.33
N GLY A 171 0.17 25.79 -1.62
CA GLY A 171 0.44 24.50 -2.26
C GLY A 171 0.12 24.52 -3.74
N LYS A 172 0.33 23.40 -4.43
CA LYS A 172 -0.11 23.25 -5.81
C LYS A 172 -1.61 22.93 -5.86
N LYS A 173 -2.31 23.43 -6.85
CA LYS A 173 -3.71 23.02 -7.07
C LYS A 173 -3.73 21.53 -7.44
N ALA A 174 -4.59 20.74 -6.79
CA ALA A 174 -4.83 19.36 -7.16
C ALA A 174 -5.49 19.27 -8.55
N GLY A 175 -4.98 18.37 -9.38
CA GLY A 175 -5.60 18.00 -10.65
C GLY A 175 -6.60 16.85 -10.44
N GLU A 176 -7.40 16.56 -11.47
CA GLU A 176 -8.43 15.50 -11.42
C GLU A 176 -7.88 14.12 -11.05
N LYS A 177 -6.63 13.82 -11.46
CA LYS A 177 -5.98 12.52 -11.23
C LYS A 177 -5.17 12.44 -9.95
N ASP A 178 -5.01 13.52 -9.21
CA ASP A 178 -4.14 13.52 -8.03
C ASP A 178 -4.70 12.64 -6.90
N PHE A 179 -6.02 12.47 -6.84
CA PHE A 179 -6.67 11.59 -5.87
C PHE A 179 -6.69 10.11 -6.31
N ASP A 180 -6.32 9.83 -7.58
CA ASP A 180 -6.22 8.48 -8.16
C ASP A 180 -4.75 8.09 -8.42
N THR A 181 -3.79 8.77 -7.78
CA THR A 181 -2.37 8.59 -8.03
C THR A 181 -1.62 8.09 -6.80
N GLU A 182 -0.93 6.97 -6.96
CA GLU A 182 0.11 6.52 -6.04
C GLU A 182 1.40 7.27 -6.39
N PHE A 183 1.74 8.30 -5.62
CA PHE A 183 2.90 9.17 -5.91
C PHE A 183 4.24 8.50 -5.63
N LEU A 184 4.29 7.63 -4.62
CA LEU A 184 5.51 6.95 -4.17
C LEU A 184 6.65 7.91 -3.80
N ASP A 185 6.35 9.16 -3.50
CA ASP A 185 7.30 10.23 -3.18
C ASP A 185 6.70 11.17 -2.10
N TYR A 186 7.44 12.19 -1.73
CA TYR A 186 7.04 13.26 -0.82
C TYR A 186 6.01 14.20 -1.49
N ILE A 187 4.90 13.63 -1.92
CA ILE A 187 3.76 14.33 -2.51
C ILE A 187 2.50 13.82 -1.80
N LEU A 188 1.61 14.71 -1.39
CA LEU A 188 0.38 14.40 -0.67
C LEU A 188 -0.77 15.21 -1.26
N ALA A 189 -1.82 14.52 -1.71
CA ALA A 189 -3.07 15.16 -2.09
C ALA A 189 -3.90 15.46 -0.83
N VAL A 190 -4.47 16.66 -0.75
CA VAL A 190 -5.24 17.12 0.42
C VAL A 190 -6.60 17.62 -0.04
N LYS A 191 -7.66 17.10 0.57
CA LYS A 191 -9.04 17.51 0.29
C LYS A 191 -9.79 17.78 1.60
N CYS A 192 -10.56 18.85 1.62
CA CYS A 192 -11.49 19.15 2.69
C CYS A 192 -12.86 18.53 2.41
N VAL A 193 -13.40 17.84 3.39
CA VAL A 193 -14.70 17.14 3.33
C VAL A 193 -15.66 17.66 4.40
N GLU A 194 -16.97 17.55 4.17
CA GLU A 194 -17.98 18.06 5.12
C GLU A 194 -18.08 17.19 6.38
N ASP A 195 -18.00 15.88 6.21
CA ASP A 195 -18.17 14.92 7.30
C ASP A 195 -17.59 13.53 6.95
N VAL A 196 -17.74 12.59 7.87
CA VAL A 196 -17.32 11.19 7.69
C VAL A 196 -18.00 10.49 6.51
N LYS A 197 -19.21 10.92 6.11
CA LYS A 197 -19.92 10.31 4.98
C LYS A 197 -19.29 10.71 3.66
N GLU A 198 -18.95 11.98 3.50
CA GLU A 198 -18.22 12.44 2.33
C GLU A 198 -16.82 11.82 2.27
N ALA A 199 -16.14 11.68 3.42
CA ALA A 199 -14.83 11.01 3.48
C ALA A 199 -14.93 9.56 2.99
N VAL A 200 -15.89 8.78 3.48
CA VAL A 200 -16.13 7.39 3.05
C VAL A 200 -16.48 7.31 1.57
N ALA A 201 -17.34 8.22 1.08
CA ALA A 201 -17.69 8.27 -0.35
C ALA A 201 -16.46 8.58 -1.23
N HIS A 202 -15.59 9.48 -0.79
CA HIS A 202 -14.34 9.79 -1.48
C HIS A 202 -13.40 8.57 -1.50
N ILE A 203 -13.20 7.90 -0.36
CA ILE A 203 -12.40 6.68 -0.26
C ILE A 203 -12.95 5.61 -1.20
N ALA A 204 -14.26 5.38 -1.21
CA ALA A 204 -14.87 4.39 -2.09
C ALA A 204 -14.65 4.69 -3.60
N ALA A 205 -14.52 5.96 -3.97
CA ALA A 205 -14.29 6.37 -5.35
C ALA A 205 -12.82 6.34 -5.79
N HIS A 206 -11.88 6.59 -4.88
CA HIS A 206 -10.47 6.86 -5.21
C HIS A 206 -9.46 5.89 -4.59
N SER A 207 -9.84 5.17 -3.53
CA SER A 207 -8.94 4.19 -2.90
C SER A 207 -8.75 2.95 -3.77
N THR A 208 -7.60 2.33 -3.60
CA THR A 208 -7.31 0.99 -4.14
C THR A 208 -7.67 -0.14 -3.15
N GLY A 209 -8.34 0.19 -2.03
CA GLY A 209 -8.74 -0.78 -1.02
C GLY A 209 -7.58 -1.33 -0.18
N HIS A 210 -6.46 -0.60 -0.06
CA HIS A 210 -5.27 -1.11 0.64
C HIS A 210 -5.32 -0.83 2.14
N SER A 211 -5.20 0.42 2.56
CA SER A 211 -5.13 0.80 3.99
C SER A 211 -5.69 2.19 4.21
N GLU A 212 -6.68 2.29 5.09
CA GLU A 212 -7.36 3.55 5.38
C GLU A 212 -7.35 3.82 6.88
N ALA A 213 -7.28 5.08 7.26
CA ALA A 213 -7.29 5.47 8.67
C ALA A 213 -8.24 6.64 8.93
N ILE A 214 -8.89 6.61 10.09
CA ILE A 214 -9.59 7.77 10.65
C ILE A 214 -8.89 8.21 11.94
N VAL A 215 -8.72 9.52 12.12
CA VAL A 215 -8.31 10.10 13.39
C VAL A 215 -9.51 10.82 14.00
N THR A 216 -10.01 10.32 15.12
CA THR A 216 -11.25 10.80 15.73
C THR A 216 -11.31 10.52 17.23
N ARG A 217 -12.10 11.30 17.95
CA ARG A 217 -12.56 11.02 19.33
C ARG A 217 -14.07 10.69 19.37
N SER A 218 -14.75 10.69 18.21
CA SER A 218 -16.18 10.39 18.11
C SER A 218 -16.41 8.89 17.90
N PRO A 219 -17.01 8.16 18.85
CA PRO A 219 -17.36 6.75 18.66
C PRO A 219 -18.39 6.51 17.53
N GLU A 220 -19.16 7.54 17.19
CA GLU A 220 -20.13 7.46 16.08
C GLU A 220 -19.39 7.53 14.73
N ALA A 221 -18.47 8.48 14.55
CA ALA A 221 -17.67 8.59 13.35
C ALA A 221 -16.77 7.36 13.15
N GLU A 222 -16.16 6.86 14.24
CA GLU A 222 -15.37 5.61 14.24
C GLU A 222 -16.20 4.43 13.71
N ARG A 223 -17.37 4.18 14.32
CA ARG A 223 -18.26 3.07 13.89
C ARG A 223 -18.72 3.22 12.44
N TYR A 224 -19.06 4.45 12.04
CA TYR A 224 -19.49 4.68 10.67
C TYR A 224 -18.34 4.41 9.68
N PHE A 225 -17.15 4.92 9.95
CA PHE A 225 -15.97 4.74 9.10
C PHE A 225 -15.60 3.25 8.98
N THR A 226 -15.42 2.57 10.10
CA THR A 226 -15.01 1.15 10.13
C THR A 226 -16.03 0.19 9.55
N ALA A 227 -17.33 0.56 9.56
CA ALA A 227 -18.39 -0.26 8.98
C ALA A 227 -18.59 -0.04 7.47
N ASN A 228 -18.14 1.08 6.91
CA ASN A 228 -18.44 1.46 5.53
C ASN A 228 -17.20 1.61 4.62
N VAL A 229 -15.99 1.59 5.18
CA VAL A 229 -14.75 1.55 4.39
C VAL A 229 -14.41 0.09 4.09
N ASP A 230 -14.39 -0.25 2.80
CA ASP A 230 -14.06 -1.59 2.30
C ASP A 230 -12.61 -1.60 1.82
N SER A 231 -11.68 -1.87 2.75
CA SER A 231 -10.24 -1.95 2.49
C SER A 231 -9.62 -3.11 3.26
N ALA A 232 -8.47 -3.61 2.79
CA ALA A 232 -7.77 -4.73 3.42
C ALA A 232 -7.39 -4.44 4.87
N ALA A 233 -7.13 -3.16 5.21
CA ALA A 233 -6.86 -2.71 6.57
C ALA A 233 -7.54 -1.37 6.85
N VAL A 234 -8.28 -1.28 7.95
CA VAL A 234 -8.96 -0.05 8.41
C VAL A 234 -8.53 0.26 9.83
N TYR A 235 -8.01 1.45 10.05
CA TYR A 235 -7.42 1.87 11.32
C TYR A 235 -8.18 3.02 11.97
N VAL A 236 -8.18 3.01 13.28
CA VAL A 236 -8.63 4.14 14.10
C VAL A 236 -7.46 4.64 14.92
N ASN A 237 -7.15 5.94 14.81
CA ASN A 237 -6.07 6.61 15.56
C ASN A 237 -4.70 5.93 15.39
N ALA A 238 -4.44 5.36 14.23
CA ALA A 238 -3.16 4.74 13.89
C ALA A 238 -2.77 5.05 12.44
N SER A 239 -1.48 4.98 12.15
CA SER A 239 -0.93 5.21 10.81
C SER A 239 -1.22 4.03 9.89
N THR A 240 -1.46 4.29 8.60
CA THR A 240 -1.56 3.26 7.55
C THR A 240 -0.29 2.43 7.42
N ARG A 241 0.86 2.96 7.90
CA ARG A 241 2.14 2.24 7.97
C ARG A 241 2.12 0.99 8.88
N PHE A 242 1.11 0.85 9.74
CA PHE A 242 0.92 -0.37 10.53
C PHE A 242 0.53 -1.59 9.70
N THR A 243 0.13 -1.44 8.44
CA THR A 243 -0.14 -2.57 7.54
C THR A 243 1.18 -3.25 7.13
N ASP A 244 1.84 -3.88 8.09
CA ASP A 244 3.14 -4.53 7.97
C ASP A 244 3.18 -5.70 8.97
N GLY A 245 3.53 -6.90 8.49
CA GLY A 245 3.59 -8.10 9.34
C GLY A 245 4.58 -7.96 10.48
N GLY A 246 5.65 -7.18 10.31
CA GLY A 246 6.63 -6.88 11.35
C GLY A 246 6.05 -6.06 12.50
N GLU A 247 5.19 -5.07 12.19
CA GLU A 247 4.52 -4.23 13.19
C GLU A 247 3.54 -5.05 14.06
N PHE A 248 2.88 -6.05 13.47
CA PHE A 248 2.00 -6.96 14.21
C PHE A 248 2.72 -8.17 14.85
N GLY A 249 4.04 -8.25 14.78
CA GLY A 249 4.80 -9.39 15.31
C GLY A 249 4.62 -10.69 14.53
N LEU A 250 4.05 -10.64 13.32
CA LEU A 250 3.86 -11.80 12.45
C LEU A 250 5.10 -12.12 11.60
N GLY A 251 6.11 -11.27 11.65
CA GLY A 251 7.33 -11.40 10.85
C GLY A 251 7.19 -10.76 9.48
N CYS A 252 7.46 -11.50 8.41
CA CYS A 252 7.39 -10.99 7.04
C CYS A 252 6.07 -11.33 6.37
N GLU A 253 5.63 -10.49 5.43
CA GLU A 253 4.56 -10.78 4.48
C GLU A 253 5.09 -10.82 3.04
N MET A 254 4.35 -11.42 2.12
CA MET A 254 4.64 -11.41 0.68
C MET A 254 3.89 -10.34 -0.09
N GLY A 255 2.91 -9.72 0.51
CA GLY A 255 2.11 -8.67 -0.09
C GLY A 255 0.75 -8.58 0.59
N ILE A 256 0.04 -7.50 0.34
CA ILE A 256 -1.30 -7.24 0.83
C ILE A 256 -2.24 -7.34 -0.36
N SER A 257 -3.24 -8.24 -0.27
CA SER A 257 -4.28 -8.36 -1.27
C SER A 257 -5.37 -7.33 -1.01
N THR A 258 -5.84 -6.72 -2.09
CA THR A 258 -6.97 -5.77 -2.08
C THR A 258 -8.20 -6.36 -2.79
N GLN A 259 -8.27 -7.69 -2.88
CA GLN A 259 -9.37 -8.44 -3.47
C GLN A 259 -10.45 -8.77 -2.45
#